data_df0804d2d56c0623b77466c4937c040d
#
_entry.id   df0804d2d56c0623b77466c4937c040d
#
_cell.length_a   1.000
_cell.length_b   1.000
_cell.length_c   1.000
_cell.angle_alpha   90.00
_cell.angle_beta   90.00
_cell.angle_gamma   90.00
#
_symmetry.space_group_name_H-M   'P 1'
#
loop_
_entity.id
_entity.type
_entity.pdbx_description
1 polymer ?
#
loop_
_entity_poly.entity_id
_entity_poly.type
_entity_poly.pdbx_seq_one_letter_code
_entity_poly.pdbx_strand_id
1 'polypeptide(L)'
;MIEPFRVSTEAIRESVASLPDAGRRDLASALQALSQLVAVQDALGEQFDEGTVEVFGQGAVLLYYRVAQQQRTIQVVELLWLE
;
A
#
# COMPACT_ATOMS: atom_id res chain seq x y z
N MET A 1 9.43 2.00 20.15
CA MET A 1 9.74 2.30 18.74
C MET A 1 8.82 1.53 17.83
N ILE A 2 8.22 2.21 16.86
CA ILE A 2 7.34 1.55 15.90
C ILE A 2 8.20 0.99 14.77
N GLU A 3 8.10 -0.31 14.55
CA GLU A 3 8.78 -0.94 13.42
C GLU A 3 8.01 -0.64 12.14
N PRO A 4 8.67 -0.15 11.10
CA PRO A 4 7.97 0.11 9.85
C PRO A 4 7.58 -1.19 9.16
N PHE A 5 6.50 -1.12 8.40
CA PHE A 5 6.13 -2.21 7.51
C PHE A 5 6.84 -2.03 6.18
N ARG A 6 7.25 -3.13 5.60
CA ARG A 6 7.80 -3.13 4.25
C ARG A 6 6.65 -3.18 3.25
N VAL A 7 6.74 -2.42 2.18
CA VAL A 7 5.72 -2.43 1.13
C VAL A 7 6.23 -3.24 -0.04
N SER A 8 5.47 -4.24 -0.43
CA SER A 8 5.78 -5.05 -1.60
C SER A 8 4.89 -4.62 -2.77
N THR A 9 5.52 -4.24 -3.89
CA THR A 9 4.84 -3.85 -5.12
C THR A 9 5.06 -4.86 -6.23
N GLU A 10 5.53 -6.04 -5.89
CA GLU A 10 5.88 -7.05 -6.88
C GLU A 10 4.70 -7.45 -7.75
N ALA A 11 3.51 -7.58 -7.13
CA ALA A 11 2.30 -7.99 -7.85
C ALA A 11 1.81 -6.93 -8.84
N ILE A 12 2.23 -5.67 -8.68
CA ILE A 12 1.80 -4.58 -9.55
C ILE A 12 2.93 -4.03 -10.43
N ARG A 13 4.00 -4.80 -10.58
CA ARG A 13 5.18 -4.37 -11.32
C ARG A 13 4.84 -3.86 -12.72
N GLU A 14 4.01 -4.59 -13.46
CA GLU A 14 3.64 -4.20 -14.82
C GLU A 14 2.80 -2.93 -14.83
N SER A 15 1.87 -2.80 -13.88
CA SER A 15 1.06 -1.59 -13.76
C SER A 15 1.92 -0.38 -13.47
N VAL A 16 2.91 -0.54 -12.58
CA VAL A 16 3.85 0.56 -12.26
C VAL A 16 4.66 0.96 -13.48
N ALA A 17 5.14 -0.03 -14.23
CA ALA A 17 5.94 0.22 -15.43
C ALA A 17 5.17 0.99 -16.49
N SER A 18 3.84 0.85 -16.52
CA SER A 18 2.98 1.52 -17.49
C SER A 18 2.60 2.94 -17.08
N LEU A 19 2.89 3.36 -15.85
CA LEU A 19 2.50 4.68 -15.39
C LEU A 19 3.41 5.76 -15.97
N PRO A 20 2.83 6.91 -16.37
CA PRO A 20 3.65 8.08 -16.69
C PRO A 20 4.26 8.66 -15.41
N ASP A 21 5.17 9.62 -15.55
CA ASP A 21 5.87 10.21 -14.41
C ASP A 21 4.92 10.77 -13.34
N ALA A 22 3.83 11.42 -13.77
CA ALA A 22 2.85 11.94 -12.82
C ALA A 22 2.22 10.82 -12.01
N GLY A 23 1.88 9.71 -12.67
CA GLY A 23 1.30 8.54 -11.98
C GLY A 23 2.28 7.92 -11.00
N ARG A 24 3.56 7.85 -11.36
CA ARG A 24 4.58 7.31 -10.47
C ARG A 24 4.78 8.17 -9.23
N ARG A 25 4.71 9.50 -9.38
CA ARG A 25 4.79 10.41 -8.23
C ARG A 25 3.58 10.23 -7.32
N ASP A 26 2.40 10.13 -7.90
CA ASP A 26 1.18 9.91 -7.13
C ASP A 26 1.25 8.58 -6.40
N LEU A 27 1.76 7.55 -7.07
CA LEU A 27 1.94 6.23 -6.45
C LEU A 27 2.90 6.29 -5.28
N ALA A 28 4.04 6.95 -5.44
CA ALA A 28 5.03 7.04 -4.36
C ALA A 28 4.43 7.70 -3.13
N SER A 29 3.66 8.77 -3.32
CA SER A 29 2.98 9.46 -2.24
C SER A 29 1.94 8.56 -1.57
N ALA A 30 1.17 7.82 -2.36
CA ALA A 30 0.15 6.92 -1.83
C ALA A 30 0.77 5.76 -1.05
N LEU A 31 1.87 5.20 -1.53
CA LEU A 31 2.54 4.11 -0.83
C LEU A 31 3.08 4.58 0.52
N GLN A 32 3.65 5.78 0.57
CA GLN A 32 4.13 6.33 1.82
C GLN A 32 3.00 6.55 2.82
N ALA A 33 1.88 7.11 2.36
CA ALA A 33 0.73 7.35 3.20
C ALA A 33 0.14 6.03 3.72
N LEU A 34 0.07 5.02 2.85
CA LEU A 34 -0.43 3.69 3.25
C LEU A 34 0.46 3.07 4.31
N SER A 35 1.77 3.15 4.13
CA SER A 35 2.73 2.62 5.10
C SER A 35 2.55 3.28 6.46
N GLN A 36 2.34 4.59 6.50
CA GLN A 36 2.11 5.31 7.75
C GLN A 36 0.78 4.91 8.38
N LEU A 37 -0.27 4.77 7.59
CA LEU A 37 -1.57 4.36 8.11
C LEU A 37 -1.50 2.99 8.78
N VAL A 38 -0.89 2.02 8.12
CA VAL A 38 -0.77 0.67 8.66
C VAL A 38 0.09 0.65 9.92
N ALA A 39 1.19 1.42 9.93
CA ALA A 39 2.06 1.51 11.11
C ALA A 39 1.31 2.07 12.31
N VAL A 40 0.47 3.10 12.10
CA VAL A 40 -0.34 3.68 13.17
C VAL A 40 -1.38 2.67 13.67
N GLN A 41 -2.06 1.99 12.76
CA GLN A 41 -3.05 0.99 13.13
C GLN A 41 -2.42 -0.14 13.95
N ASP A 42 -1.24 -0.59 13.53
CA ASP A 42 -0.51 -1.62 14.24
C ASP A 42 -0.10 -1.14 15.64
N ALA A 43 0.36 0.09 15.76
CA ALA A 43 0.75 0.67 17.05
C ALA A 43 -0.44 0.82 17.99
N LEU A 44 -1.64 1.00 17.45
CA LEU A 44 -2.87 1.09 18.25
C LEU A 44 -3.44 -0.29 18.60
N GLY A 45 -2.77 -1.36 18.21
CA GLY A 45 -3.17 -2.71 18.55
C GLY A 45 -4.21 -3.31 17.63
N GLU A 46 -4.45 -2.72 16.46
CA GLU A 46 -5.39 -3.29 15.51
C GLU A 46 -4.88 -4.61 14.95
N GLN A 47 -5.82 -5.52 14.73
CA GLN A 47 -5.53 -6.82 14.13
C GLN A 47 -5.84 -6.75 12.64
N PHE A 48 -4.95 -7.30 11.84
CA PHE A 48 -5.13 -7.35 10.38
C PHE A 48 -5.48 -8.77 9.96
N ASP A 49 -6.51 -8.87 9.12
CA ASP A 49 -6.90 -10.15 8.54
C ASP A 49 -6.13 -10.35 7.25
N GLU A 50 -5.17 -11.27 7.26
CA GLU A 50 -4.29 -11.51 6.10
C GLU A 50 -5.03 -11.94 4.85
N GLY A 51 -6.21 -12.54 5.01
CA GLY A 51 -7.01 -12.98 3.86
C GLY A 51 -7.85 -11.89 3.24
N THR A 52 -7.92 -10.72 3.85
CA THR A 52 -8.81 -9.64 3.40
C THR A 52 -8.03 -8.60 2.60
N VAL A 53 -8.57 -8.27 1.43
CA VAL A 53 -8.03 -7.18 0.60
C VAL A 53 -8.75 -5.89 0.99
N GLU A 54 -7.97 -4.88 1.35
CA GLU A 54 -8.47 -3.58 1.69
C GLU A 54 -8.18 -2.59 0.58
N VAL A 55 -8.88 -1.45 0.59
CA VAL A 55 -8.70 -0.40 -0.41
C VAL A 55 -8.22 0.86 0.27
N PHE A 56 -7.19 1.49 -0.31
CA PHE A 56 -6.67 2.76 0.15
C PHE A 56 -6.64 3.73 -1.01
N GLY A 57 -7.31 4.87 -0.84
CA GLY A 57 -7.34 5.90 -1.87
C GLY A 57 -6.61 7.15 -1.42
N GLN A 58 -5.77 7.70 -2.30
CA GLN A 58 -5.14 9.00 -2.07
C GLN A 58 -4.95 9.71 -3.41
N GLY A 59 -5.55 10.89 -3.53
CA GLY A 59 -5.51 11.62 -4.78
C GLY A 59 -6.12 10.79 -5.90
N ALA A 60 -5.38 10.63 -6.98
CA ALA A 60 -5.83 9.88 -8.16
C ALA A 60 -5.48 8.40 -8.10
N VAL A 61 -4.99 7.91 -6.95
CA VAL A 61 -4.50 6.53 -6.83
C VAL A 61 -5.42 5.73 -5.91
N LEU A 62 -5.80 4.53 -6.35
CA LEU A 62 -6.44 3.53 -5.51
C LEU A 62 -5.52 2.32 -5.43
N LEU A 63 -5.25 1.90 -4.20
CA LEU A 63 -4.41 0.73 -3.94
C LEU A 63 -5.25 -0.34 -3.26
N TYR A 64 -5.18 -1.56 -3.79
CA TYR A 64 -5.76 -2.73 -3.16
C TYR A 64 -4.61 -3.48 -2.50
N TYR A 65 -4.73 -3.78 -1.21
CA TYR A 65 -3.62 -4.31 -0.46
C TYR A 65 -4.07 -5.30 0.59
N ARG A 66 -3.13 -6.13 1.04
CA ARG A 66 -3.28 -7.00 2.20
C ARG A 66 -2.13 -6.74 3.15
N VAL A 67 -2.37 -6.94 4.45
CA VAL A 67 -1.33 -6.79 5.45
C VAL A 67 -0.96 -8.18 5.97
N ALA A 68 0.28 -8.56 5.76
CA ALA A 68 0.87 -9.77 6.37
C ALA A 68 1.56 -9.32 7.65
N GLN A 69 0.81 -9.31 8.76
CA GLN A 69 1.23 -8.68 9.99
C GLN A 69 2.48 -9.33 10.59
N GLN A 70 2.56 -10.65 10.54
CA GLN A 70 3.71 -11.37 11.09
C GLN A 70 4.99 -11.11 10.31
N GLN A 71 4.88 -10.93 9.00
CA GLN A 71 6.01 -10.60 8.14
C GLN A 71 6.28 -9.10 8.07
N ARG A 72 5.47 -8.29 8.74
CA ARG A 72 5.59 -6.84 8.70
C ARG A 72 5.63 -6.33 7.27
N THR A 73 4.72 -6.83 6.44
CA THR A 73 4.69 -6.52 5.01
C THR A 73 3.29 -6.12 4.57
N ILE A 74 3.22 -5.06 3.79
CA ILE A 74 2.00 -4.64 3.11
C ILE A 74 2.15 -5.10 1.66
N GLN A 75 1.25 -5.98 1.22
CA GLN A 75 1.27 -6.49 -0.15
C GLN A 75 0.26 -5.72 -0.97
N VAL A 76 0.72 -4.91 -1.91
CA VAL A 76 -0.17 -4.21 -2.83
C VAL A 76 -0.48 -5.16 -3.97
N VAL A 77 -1.76 -5.49 -4.14
CA VAL A 77 -2.18 -6.51 -5.10
C VAL A 77 -2.74 -5.91 -6.37
N GLU A 78 -3.22 -4.68 -6.32
CA GLU A 78 -3.73 -4.00 -7.52
C GLU A 78 -3.60 -2.50 -7.35
N LEU A 79 -3.45 -1.81 -8.48
CA LEU A 79 -3.28 -0.38 -8.55
C LEU A 79 -4.18 0.18 -9.64
N LEU A 80 -4.93 1.23 -9.30
CA LEU A 80 -5.65 2.02 -10.30
C LEU A 80 -5.19 3.47 -10.19
N TRP A 81 -4.88 4.07 -11.32
CA TRP A 81 -4.52 5.48 -11.39
C TRP A 81 -5.56 6.20 -12.24
N LEU A 82 -6.25 7.14 -11.60
CA LEU A 82 -7.36 7.88 -12.22
C LEU A 82 -6.84 9.24 -12.66
N GLU A 83 -6.69 9.41 -13.95
CA GLU A 83 -6.27 10.70 -14.49
C GLU A 83 -7.33 11.76 -14.27
#